data_b5d7d9e291acf0cf76fd0a7e6ba7fd5f
#
_entry.id   b5d7d9e291acf0cf76fd0a7e6ba7fd5f
#
_cell.length_a   1.000
_cell.length_b   1.000
_cell.length_c   1.000
_cell.angle_alpha   90.00
_cell.angle_beta   90.00
_cell.angle_gamma   90.00
#
_symmetry.space_group_name_H-M   'P 1'
#
loop_
_entity.id
_entity.type
_entity.pdbx_description
1 polymer ?
#
loop_
_entity_poly.entity_id
_entity_poly.type
_entity_poly.pdbx_seq_one_letter_code
_entity_poly.pdbx_strand_id
1 'polypeptide(L)'
;MKNKMKFKIGEFSKLCQVTVKTLRHYEEIGLMIPVEVDEWTGYRYYDISQLRCMSRIVYLKQLGFSLEEISELFADGKEFPDAELLKVKIERCKNEIEHLIWRQTELAKLENLLHKQENVMEKVFKKSLPSRIFATHRCKIDSYQELFNLCPNIIGPEMYRLGCECPAPEYCFTVEYNEEYGVDIDIEFFEAVAERKEDSELIKFKELPEVPVALCVNHYGAYEHMPETFAELFAYAETNGYEVIDRARFCHIDGIWNKETVDEWMTEIQLPIKLS
;
A
#
# COMPACT_ATOMS: atom_id res chain seq x y z
N MET A 1 41.35 9.08 -58.54
CA MET A 1 40.74 9.39 -57.25
C MET A 1 39.30 8.94 -57.31
N LYS A 2 38.87 7.90 -56.51
CA LYS A 2 37.46 7.51 -56.47
C LYS A 2 36.65 8.61 -55.81
N ASN A 3 35.67 9.13 -56.56
CA ASN A 3 34.73 10.12 -56.06
C ASN A 3 33.95 9.49 -54.89
N LYS A 4 34.35 9.79 -53.66
CA LYS A 4 33.64 9.33 -52.45
C LYS A 4 32.27 9.98 -52.43
N MET A 5 31.20 9.18 -52.27
CA MET A 5 29.84 9.67 -52.14
C MET A 5 29.74 10.61 -50.92
N LYS A 6 29.32 11.84 -51.13
CA LYS A 6 29.16 12.85 -50.09
C LYS A 6 27.68 13.15 -49.89
N PHE A 7 27.27 13.36 -48.67
CA PHE A 7 25.90 13.67 -48.26
C PHE A 7 25.88 15.09 -47.67
N LYS A 8 24.94 15.89 -48.04
CA LYS A 8 24.67 17.16 -47.35
C LYS A 8 24.16 16.89 -45.95
N ILE A 9 24.37 17.81 -45.02
CA ILE A 9 23.98 17.65 -43.60
C ILE A 9 22.53 17.19 -43.45
N GLY A 10 21.58 17.67 -44.24
CA GLY A 10 20.17 17.23 -44.21
C GLY A 10 19.95 15.81 -44.67
N GLU A 11 20.71 15.34 -45.68
CA GLU A 11 20.66 13.96 -46.17
C GLU A 11 21.30 13.01 -45.14
N PHE A 12 22.45 13.39 -44.59
CA PHE A 12 23.15 12.66 -43.57
C PHE A 12 22.33 12.54 -42.28
N SER A 13 21.66 13.61 -41.86
CA SER A 13 20.71 13.68 -40.75
C SER A 13 19.58 12.59 -40.87
N LYS A 14 18.99 12.51 -42.07
CA LYS A 14 17.96 11.50 -42.38
C LYS A 14 18.51 10.07 -42.33
N LEU A 15 19.69 9.84 -42.92
CA LEU A 15 20.33 8.52 -42.94
C LEU A 15 20.69 8.04 -41.53
N CYS A 16 21.14 8.93 -40.66
CA CYS A 16 21.55 8.63 -39.29
C CYS A 16 20.40 8.73 -38.27
N GLN A 17 19.21 9.17 -38.69
CA GLN A 17 18.04 9.38 -37.80
C GLN A 17 18.36 10.36 -36.62
N VAL A 18 19.16 11.38 -36.87
CA VAL A 18 19.48 12.43 -35.91
C VAL A 18 19.14 13.81 -36.46
N THR A 19 18.91 14.80 -35.62
CA THR A 19 18.59 16.14 -36.08
C THR A 19 19.82 16.84 -36.63
N VAL A 20 19.62 17.80 -37.57
CA VAL A 20 20.68 18.69 -38.03
C VAL A 20 21.31 19.48 -36.89
N LYS A 21 20.50 19.82 -35.85
CA LYS A 21 20.98 20.49 -34.64
C LYS A 21 21.98 19.60 -33.88
N THR A 22 21.65 18.29 -33.76
CA THR A 22 22.53 17.30 -33.12
C THR A 22 23.87 17.17 -33.87
N LEU A 23 23.85 17.13 -35.22
CA LEU A 23 25.08 17.06 -36.03
C LEU A 23 25.96 18.32 -35.88
N ARG A 24 25.36 19.50 -35.80
CA ARG A 24 26.10 20.75 -35.53
C ARG A 24 26.71 20.74 -34.14
N HIS A 25 25.97 20.29 -33.15
CA HIS A 25 26.48 20.16 -31.79
C HIS A 25 27.65 19.16 -31.72
N TYR A 26 27.57 18.04 -32.43
CA TYR A 26 28.66 17.06 -32.48
C TYR A 26 29.90 17.59 -33.21
N GLU A 27 29.70 18.48 -34.21
CA GLU A 27 30.80 19.24 -34.84
C GLU A 27 31.46 20.19 -33.84
N GLU A 28 30.66 20.98 -33.10
CA GLU A 28 31.13 21.96 -32.10
C GLU A 28 32.00 21.31 -31.01
N ILE A 29 31.60 20.11 -30.53
CA ILE A 29 32.36 19.34 -29.51
C ILE A 29 33.46 18.46 -30.12
N GLY A 30 33.65 18.49 -31.44
CA GLY A 30 34.68 17.69 -32.11
C GLY A 30 34.38 16.19 -32.26
N LEU A 31 33.19 15.73 -31.91
CA LEU A 31 32.80 14.32 -31.95
C LEU A 31 32.52 13.83 -33.37
N MET A 32 31.94 14.66 -34.23
CA MET A 32 31.63 14.34 -35.64
C MET A 32 31.87 15.56 -36.55
N ILE A 33 33.08 15.66 -37.06
CA ILE A 33 33.49 16.78 -37.93
C ILE A 33 33.15 16.43 -39.38
N PRO A 34 32.45 17.32 -40.16
CA PRO A 34 32.19 17.07 -41.57
C PRO A 34 33.48 16.91 -42.35
N VAL A 35 33.50 16.05 -43.37
CA VAL A 35 34.69 15.86 -44.22
C VAL A 35 34.98 17.07 -45.09
N GLU A 36 34.00 17.96 -45.31
CA GLU A 36 34.14 19.17 -46.05
C GLU A 36 33.07 20.20 -45.63
N VAL A 37 33.47 21.44 -45.53
CA VAL A 37 32.58 22.58 -45.43
C VAL A 37 32.87 23.49 -46.65
N ASP A 38 31.84 23.73 -47.44
CA ASP A 38 31.96 24.57 -48.63
C ASP A 38 32.21 26.04 -48.18
N GLU A 39 33.32 26.60 -48.62
CA GLU A 39 33.76 27.94 -48.18
C GLU A 39 32.80 29.06 -48.62
N TRP A 40 32.06 28.88 -49.73
CA TRP A 40 31.18 29.91 -50.31
C TRP A 40 29.76 29.84 -49.74
N THR A 41 29.26 28.62 -49.55
CA THR A 41 27.86 28.39 -49.13
C THR A 41 27.72 28.02 -47.68
N GLY A 42 28.82 27.62 -47.02
CA GLY A 42 28.82 27.08 -45.65
C GLY A 42 28.15 25.70 -45.53
N TYR A 43 27.88 25.02 -46.68
CA TYR A 43 27.27 23.68 -46.63
C TYR A 43 28.27 22.66 -46.12
N ARG A 44 27.77 21.81 -45.21
CA ARG A 44 28.51 20.71 -44.58
C ARG A 44 28.25 19.41 -45.33
N TYR A 45 29.33 18.71 -45.62
CA TYR A 45 29.28 17.41 -46.32
C TYR A 45 29.91 16.31 -45.46
N TYR A 46 29.28 15.17 -45.46
CA TYR A 46 29.69 13.95 -44.74
C TYR A 46 29.90 12.83 -45.74
N ASP A 47 30.76 11.85 -45.43
CA ASP A 47 31.01 10.71 -46.31
C ASP A 47 30.44 9.41 -45.70
N ILE A 48 30.46 8.31 -46.48
CA ILE A 48 29.90 7.02 -46.09
C ILE A 48 30.64 6.40 -44.92
N SER A 49 31.91 6.70 -44.67
CA SER A 49 32.65 6.18 -43.54
C SER A 49 32.14 6.77 -42.22
N GLN A 50 31.65 7.98 -42.26
CA GLN A 50 31.07 8.66 -41.11
C GLN A 50 29.68 8.13 -40.72
N LEU A 51 28.97 7.43 -41.59
CA LEU A 51 27.74 6.72 -41.24
C LEU A 51 27.96 5.64 -40.15
N ARG A 52 29.06 4.88 -40.29
CA ARG A 52 29.42 3.87 -39.29
C ARG A 52 29.74 4.51 -37.94
N CYS A 53 30.50 5.58 -37.96
CA CYS A 53 30.86 6.34 -36.76
C CYS A 53 29.61 6.89 -36.09
N MET A 54 28.69 7.50 -36.85
CA MET A 54 27.46 8.06 -36.35
C MET A 54 26.53 6.98 -35.77
N SER A 55 26.35 5.84 -36.46
CA SER A 55 25.58 4.69 -35.94
C SER A 55 26.09 4.23 -34.60
N ARG A 56 27.41 4.22 -34.43
CA ARG A 56 28.06 3.83 -33.17
C ARG A 56 27.83 4.85 -32.05
N ILE A 57 27.91 6.16 -32.35
CA ILE A 57 27.55 7.22 -31.39
C ILE A 57 26.12 7.04 -30.91
N VAL A 58 25.17 6.87 -31.85
CA VAL A 58 23.75 6.67 -31.52
C VAL A 58 23.55 5.44 -30.64
N TYR A 59 24.18 4.32 -30.99
CA TYR A 59 24.10 3.08 -30.20
C TYR A 59 24.63 3.25 -28.76
N LEU A 60 25.81 3.85 -28.60
CA LEU A 60 26.40 4.08 -27.27
C LEU A 60 25.53 5.06 -26.45
N LYS A 61 24.97 6.09 -27.09
CA LYS A 61 24.00 6.99 -26.42
C LYS A 61 22.76 6.26 -25.91
N GLN A 62 22.21 5.34 -26.69
CA GLN A 62 21.07 4.48 -26.27
C GLN A 62 21.43 3.57 -25.07
N LEU A 63 22.69 3.17 -24.97
CA LEU A 63 23.23 2.41 -23.82
C LEU A 63 23.59 3.30 -22.60
N GLY A 64 23.29 4.61 -22.66
CA GLY A 64 23.52 5.52 -21.53
C GLY A 64 24.94 6.03 -21.39
N PHE A 65 25.76 5.98 -22.46
CA PHE A 65 27.07 6.63 -22.46
C PHE A 65 26.90 8.16 -22.65
N SER A 66 27.71 8.93 -21.92
CA SER A 66 27.76 10.38 -22.12
C SER A 66 28.50 10.73 -23.41
N LEU A 67 28.38 11.97 -23.90
CA LEU A 67 29.13 12.41 -25.08
C LEU A 67 30.64 12.49 -24.80
N GLU A 68 31.00 12.82 -23.56
CA GLU A 68 32.37 12.85 -23.09
C GLU A 68 32.98 11.42 -23.10
N GLU A 69 32.31 10.44 -22.55
CA GLU A 69 32.75 9.04 -22.57
C GLU A 69 32.92 8.51 -24.01
N ILE A 70 32.02 8.89 -24.92
CA ILE A 70 32.10 8.52 -26.34
C ILE A 70 33.27 9.24 -27.02
N SER A 71 33.50 10.51 -26.72
CA SER A 71 34.64 11.26 -27.26
C SER A 71 35.97 10.68 -26.83
N GLU A 72 36.13 10.36 -25.56
CA GLU A 72 37.31 9.69 -24.99
C GLU A 72 37.59 8.34 -25.67
N LEU A 73 36.51 7.53 -25.83
CA LEU A 73 36.59 6.24 -26.50
C LEU A 73 37.12 6.36 -27.95
N PHE A 74 36.65 7.38 -28.68
CA PHE A 74 37.06 7.63 -30.08
C PHE A 74 38.47 8.23 -30.17
N ALA A 75 38.83 9.09 -29.23
CA ALA A 75 40.20 9.67 -29.16
C ALA A 75 41.25 8.57 -28.92
N ASP A 76 40.91 7.58 -28.09
CA ASP A 76 41.76 6.39 -27.82
C ASP A 76 41.83 5.41 -29.01
N GLY A 77 41.05 5.66 -30.10
CA GLY A 77 40.95 4.74 -31.23
C GLY A 77 40.28 3.40 -30.92
N LYS A 78 39.62 3.27 -29.77
CA LYS A 78 38.95 2.04 -29.34
C LYS A 78 37.62 1.86 -30.09
N GLU A 79 37.35 0.64 -30.46
CA GLU A 79 36.10 0.29 -31.12
C GLU A 79 34.94 0.08 -30.16
N PHE A 80 35.23 -0.41 -28.97
CA PHE A 80 34.23 -0.68 -27.89
C PHE A 80 34.78 -0.19 -26.54
N PRO A 81 33.88 0.13 -25.60
CA PRO A 81 34.24 0.42 -24.22
C PRO A 81 34.99 -0.77 -23.60
N ASP A 82 35.89 -0.48 -22.69
CA ASP A 82 36.56 -1.55 -21.94
C ASP A 82 35.63 -2.26 -20.97
N ALA A 83 36.08 -3.45 -20.51
CA ALA A 83 35.26 -4.31 -19.67
C ALA A 83 34.89 -3.66 -18.32
N GLU A 84 35.74 -2.77 -17.80
CA GLU A 84 35.51 -2.12 -16.51
C GLU A 84 34.39 -1.07 -16.63
N LEU A 85 34.44 -0.23 -17.68
CA LEU A 85 33.38 0.75 -17.93
C LEU A 85 32.03 0.08 -18.22
N LEU A 86 32.05 -1.06 -18.94
CA LEU A 86 30.83 -1.85 -19.18
C LEU A 86 30.25 -2.40 -17.87
N LYS A 87 31.08 -2.91 -16.96
CA LYS A 87 30.61 -3.38 -15.65
C LYS A 87 29.94 -2.27 -14.84
N VAL A 88 30.55 -1.08 -14.80
CA VAL A 88 29.96 0.08 -14.12
C VAL A 88 28.59 0.45 -14.70
N LYS A 89 28.46 0.45 -16.05
CA LYS A 89 27.17 0.74 -16.71
C LYS A 89 26.12 -0.33 -16.42
N ILE A 90 26.51 -1.61 -16.44
CA ILE A 90 25.61 -2.72 -16.10
C ILE A 90 25.11 -2.59 -14.65
N GLU A 91 26.01 -2.30 -13.71
CA GLU A 91 25.66 -2.14 -12.30
C GLU A 91 24.70 -0.96 -12.07
N ARG A 92 24.97 0.15 -12.75
CA ARG A 92 24.05 1.31 -12.72
C ARG A 92 22.65 0.96 -13.24
N CYS A 93 22.56 0.21 -14.35
CA CYS A 93 21.28 -0.26 -14.87
C CYS A 93 20.54 -1.16 -13.88
N LYS A 94 21.24 -2.07 -13.20
CA LYS A 94 20.62 -2.93 -12.18
C LYS A 94 20.03 -2.11 -11.04
N ASN A 95 20.80 -1.16 -10.50
CA ASN A 95 20.34 -0.29 -9.41
C ASN A 95 19.11 0.55 -9.85
N GLU A 96 19.08 1.01 -11.11
CA GLU A 96 17.94 1.74 -11.66
C GLU A 96 16.71 0.84 -11.79
N ILE A 97 16.87 -0.39 -12.23
CA ILE A 97 15.80 -1.40 -12.29
C ILE A 97 15.24 -1.69 -10.90
N GLU A 98 16.10 -1.93 -9.89
CA GLU A 98 15.68 -2.15 -8.51
C GLU A 98 14.88 -0.97 -7.95
N HIS A 99 15.36 0.25 -8.20
CA HIS A 99 14.66 1.46 -7.78
C HIS A 99 13.31 1.63 -8.47
N LEU A 100 13.21 1.29 -9.77
CA LEU A 100 11.94 1.33 -10.51
C LEU A 100 10.95 0.27 -9.99
N ILE A 101 11.41 -0.95 -9.68
CA ILE A 101 10.59 -2.02 -9.09
C ILE A 101 10.06 -1.57 -7.72
N TRP A 102 10.94 -1.02 -6.87
CA TRP A 102 10.53 -0.47 -5.58
C TRP A 102 9.45 0.60 -5.75
N ARG A 103 9.67 1.59 -6.65
CA ARG A 103 8.69 2.67 -6.93
C ARG A 103 7.35 2.13 -7.41
N GLN A 104 7.37 1.15 -8.32
CA GLN A 104 6.16 0.49 -8.80
C GLN A 104 5.40 -0.17 -7.65
N THR A 105 6.11 -0.87 -6.75
CA THR A 105 5.52 -1.54 -5.58
C THR A 105 4.86 -0.53 -4.64
N GLU A 106 5.52 0.60 -4.36
CA GLU A 106 4.94 1.64 -3.49
C GLU A 106 3.71 2.31 -4.12
N LEU A 107 3.74 2.57 -5.44
CA LEU A 107 2.57 3.10 -6.15
C LEU A 107 1.38 2.12 -6.13
N ALA A 108 1.62 0.82 -6.31
CA ALA A 108 0.58 -0.19 -6.21
C ALA A 108 -0.02 -0.29 -4.80
N LYS A 109 0.80 -0.10 -3.75
CA LYS A 109 0.29 0.00 -2.37
C LYS A 109 -0.63 1.21 -2.19
N LEU A 110 -0.25 2.38 -2.72
CA LEU A 110 -1.08 3.59 -2.68
C LEU A 110 -2.40 3.41 -3.46
N GLU A 111 -2.36 2.78 -4.62
CA GLU A 111 -3.55 2.45 -5.41
C GLU A 111 -4.51 1.54 -4.61
N ASN A 112 -3.98 0.49 -3.97
CA ASN A 112 -4.77 -0.40 -3.12
C ASN A 112 -5.37 0.34 -1.91
N LEU A 113 -4.67 1.31 -1.32
CA LEU A 113 -5.19 2.14 -0.22
C LEU A 113 -6.37 3.01 -0.69
N LEU A 114 -6.27 3.62 -1.88
CA LEU A 114 -7.37 4.41 -2.45
C LEU A 114 -8.60 3.55 -2.72
N HIS A 115 -8.43 2.36 -3.29
CA HIS A 115 -9.53 1.41 -3.50
C HIS A 115 -10.12 0.89 -2.19
N LYS A 116 -9.32 0.73 -1.12
CA LYS A 116 -9.82 0.39 0.21
C LYS A 116 -10.68 1.52 0.78
N GLN A 117 -10.30 2.79 0.65
CA GLN A 117 -11.09 3.93 1.11
C GLN A 117 -12.45 4.03 0.41
N GLU A 118 -12.53 3.86 -0.91
CA GLU A 118 -13.79 3.81 -1.65
C GLU A 118 -14.67 2.64 -1.18
N ASN A 119 -14.09 1.48 -0.90
CA ASN A 119 -14.80 0.30 -0.41
C ASN A 119 -15.33 0.44 1.02
N VAL A 120 -14.72 1.26 1.87
CA VAL A 120 -15.18 1.45 3.27
C VAL A 120 -16.40 2.36 3.33
N MET A 121 -16.47 3.41 2.51
CA MET A 121 -17.66 4.26 2.43
C MET A 121 -18.93 3.48 2.03
N GLU A 122 -18.80 2.43 1.21
CA GLU A 122 -19.92 1.55 0.83
C GLU A 122 -20.24 0.48 1.89
N LYS A 123 -19.34 0.23 2.86
CA LYS A 123 -19.47 -0.87 3.85
C LYS A 123 -19.96 -0.41 5.22
N VAL A 124 -19.93 0.90 5.51
CA VAL A 124 -20.42 1.44 6.78
C VAL A 124 -21.96 1.49 6.73
N PHE A 125 -22.57 0.84 7.69
CA PHE A 125 -24.03 0.84 7.85
C PHE A 125 -24.43 1.34 9.25
N LYS A 126 -25.70 1.71 9.40
CA LYS A 126 -26.26 2.18 10.67
C LYS A 126 -27.15 1.13 11.29
N LYS A 127 -27.09 1.00 12.61
CA LYS A 127 -27.87 0.04 13.39
C LYS A 127 -28.28 0.67 14.72
N SER A 128 -29.48 0.39 15.19
CA SER A 128 -29.84 0.67 16.59
C SER A 128 -29.39 -0.51 17.45
N LEU A 129 -28.89 -0.24 18.67
CA LEU A 129 -28.51 -1.26 19.64
C LEU A 129 -29.54 -1.21 20.76
N PRO A 130 -30.35 -2.26 20.95
CA PRO A 130 -31.43 -2.26 21.92
C PRO A 130 -30.90 -2.26 23.37
N SER A 131 -31.67 -1.72 24.28
CA SER A 131 -31.44 -1.90 25.72
C SER A 131 -31.52 -3.38 26.08
N ARG A 132 -30.48 -3.85 26.78
CA ARG A 132 -30.41 -5.27 27.23
C ARG A 132 -29.64 -5.41 28.53
N ILE A 133 -29.91 -6.49 29.25
CA ILE A 133 -29.13 -6.92 30.39
C ILE A 133 -28.01 -7.82 29.88
N PHE A 134 -26.79 -7.62 30.40
CA PHE A 134 -25.62 -8.39 30.02
C PHE A 134 -25.00 -9.03 31.28
N ALA A 135 -24.60 -10.28 31.15
CA ALA A 135 -23.60 -10.87 31.99
C ALA A 135 -22.23 -10.41 31.49
N THR A 136 -21.38 -9.86 32.36
CA THR A 136 -20.09 -9.29 31.98
C THR A 136 -18.94 -9.89 32.77
N HIS A 137 -17.80 -10.02 32.10
CA HIS A 137 -16.53 -10.42 32.71
C HIS A 137 -15.42 -9.50 32.23
N ARG A 138 -14.77 -8.77 33.15
CA ARG A 138 -13.63 -7.90 32.83
C ARG A 138 -12.35 -8.52 33.34
N CYS A 139 -11.37 -8.64 32.45
CA CYS A 139 -10.05 -9.18 32.74
C CYS A 139 -8.97 -8.52 31.88
N LYS A 140 -7.73 -8.81 32.22
CA LYS A 140 -6.58 -8.51 31.38
C LYS A 140 -6.13 -9.78 30.69
N ILE A 141 -5.85 -9.68 29.39
CA ILE A 141 -5.38 -10.77 28.56
C ILE A 141 -4.10 -10.36 27.83
N ASP A 142 -3.22 -11.33 27.58
CA ASP A 142 -1.98 -11.10 26.83
C ASP A 142 -2.22 -11.06 25.30
N SER A 143 -3.30 -11.70 24.86
CA SER A 143 -3.67 -11.74 23.43
C SER A 143 -5.16 -12.09 23.25
N TYR A 144 -5.75 -11.71 22.11
CA TYR A 144 -7.13 -12.11 21.77
C TYR A 144 -7.33 -13.62 21.68
N GLN A 145 -6.27 -14.40 21.46
CA GLN A 145 -6.32 -15.87 21.49
C GLN A 145 -6.76 -16.38 22.85
N GLU A 146 -6.36 -15.70 23.93
CA GLU A 146 -6.74 -16.05 25.30
C GLU A 146 -8.25 -15.86 25.55
N LEU A 147 -8.86 -14.83 24.96
CA LEU A 147 -10.30 -14.61 25.03
C LEU A 147 -11.11 -15.82 24.56
N PHE A 148 -10.66 -16.48 23.48
CA PHE A 148 -11.32 -17.67 22.95
C PHE A 148 -11.21 -18.90 23.86
N ASN A 149 -10.26 -18.90 24.76
CA ASN A 149 -10.16 -19.92 25.82
C ASN A 149 -11.01 -19.56 27.05
N LEU A 150 -11.12 -18.24 27.36
CA LEU A 150 -11.90 -17.78 28.52
C LEU A 150 -13.40 -18.03 28.36
N CYS A 151 -13.95 -17.76 27.17
CA CYS A 151 -15.39 -17.92 26.94
C CYS A 151 -15.88 -19.34 27.17
N PRO A 152 -15.35 -20.42 26.55
CA PRO A 152 -15.84 -21.76 26.74
C PRO A 152 -15.43 -22.40 28.06
N ASN A 153 -14.31 -22.00 28.66
CA ASN A 153 -13.75 -22.69 29.83
C ASN A 153 -14.03 -22.02 31.18
N ILE A 154 -14.31 -20.73 31.18
CA ILE A 154 -14.52 -19.95 32.43
C ILE A 154 -15.85 -19.22 32.40
N ILE A 155 -16.13 -18.38 31.41
CA ILE A 155 -17.32 -17.53 31.37
C ILE A 155 -18.59 -18.38 31.18
N GLY A 156 -18.62 -19.22 30.14
CA GLY A 156 -19.77 -20.07 29.82
C GLY A 156 -20.18 -21.04 30.98
N PRO A 157 -19.24 -21.79 31.55
CA PRO A 157 -19.53 -22.63 32.72
C PRO A 157 -20.09 -21.85 33.93
N GLU A 158 -19.57 -20.66 34.21
CA GLU A 158 -20.06 -19.83 35.29
C GLU A 158 -21.45 -19.25 34.99
N MET A 159 -21.70 -18.78 33.77
CA MET A 159 -23.03 -18.35 33.34
C MET A 159 -24.06 -19.49 33.45
N TYR A 160 -23.69 -20.71 33.04
CA TYR A 160 -24.53 -21.90 33.19
C TYR A 160 -24.83 -22.19 34.68
N ARG A 161 -23.81 -22.12 35.56
CA ARG A 161 -23.97 -22.29 37.01
C ARG A 161 -24.93 -21.27 37.60
N LEU A 162 -24.91 -20.03 37.11
CA LEU A 162 -25.81 -18.96 37.54
C LEU A 162 -27.22 -19.06 36.93
N GLY A 163 -27.47 -20.04 36.03
CA GLY A 163 -28.74 -20.22 35.35
C GLY A 163 -29.07 -19.09 34.39
N CYS A 164 -28.03 -18.53 33.71
CA CYS A 164 -28.22 -17.53 32.65
C CYS A 164 -28.85 -18.19 31.40
N GLU A 165 -29.83 -17.52 30.82
CA GLU A 165 -30.43 -17.85 29.53
C GLU A 165 -30.09 -16.78 28.53
N CYS A 166 -29.46 -17.12 27.38
CA CYS A 166 -29.12 -16.20 26.33
C CYS A 166 -30.27 -16.14 25.31
N PRO A 167 -30.93 -14.98 25.13
CA PRO A 167 -32.04 -14.84 24.19
C PRO A 167 -31.56 -14.86 22.74
N ALA A 168 -32.34 -15.49 21.86
CA ALA A 168 -32.11 -15.43 20.42
C ALA A 168 -32.62 -14.09 19.82
N PRO A 169 -31.93 -13.46 18.84
CA PRO A 169 -30.56 -13.82 18.43
C PRO A 169 -29.56 -13.49 19.55
N GLU A 170 -28.55 -14.34 19.67
CA GLU A 170 -27.43 -14.12 20.58
C GLU A 170 -26.76 -12.77 20.27
N TYR A 171 -26.38 -12.07 21.33
CA TYR A 171 -25.67 -10.79 21.18
C TYR A 171 -24.56 -10.71 22.22
N CYS A 172 -23.35 -10.95 21.76
CA CYS A 172 -22.14 -10.82 22.55
C CYS A 172 -21.15 -9.86 21.90
N PHE A 173 -20.37 -9.21 22.71
CA PHE A 173 -19.31 -8.33 22.25
C PHE A 173 -18.25 -8.12 23.32
N THR A 174 -17.11 -7.58 22.90
CA THR A 174 -16.08 -7.11 23.81
C THR A 174 -15.92 -5.59 23.72
N VAL A 175 -15.45 -4.98 24.81
CA VAL A 175 -15.07 -3.58 24.89
C VAL A 175 -13.65 -3.51 25.44
N GLU A 176 -12.78 -2.73 24.81
CA GLU A 176 -11.43 -2.47 25.27
C GLU A 176 -11.36 -1.19 26.10
N TYR A 177 -10.57 -1.23 27.16
CA TYR A 177 -10.42 -0.11 28.11
C TYR A 177 -9.00 0.47 28.12
N ASN A 178 -8.09 -0.09 27.33
CA ASN A 178 -6.72 0.41 27.28
C ASN A 178 -6.67 1.89 26.86
N GLU A 179 -5.80 2.65 27.51
CA GLU A 179 -5.46 4.04 27.13
C GLU A 179 -4.11 4.10 26.39
N GLU A 180 -3.26 3.06 26.53
CA GLU A 180 -1.92 3.00 25.93
C GLU A 180 -1.67 1.62 25.29
N TYR A 181 -0.90 1.63 24.21
CA TYR A 181 -0.46 0.41 23.52
C TYR A 181 0.73 -0.24 24.25
N GLY A 182 0.72 -1.57 24.38
CA GLY A 182 1.94 -2.34 24.67
C GLY A 182 1.99 -3.07 26.00
N VAL A 183 0.87 -3.15 26.73
CA VAL A 183 0.74 -3.97 27.97
C VAL A 183 -0.60 -4.65 27.92
N ASP A 184 -0.79 -5.66 28.77
CA ASP A 184 -2.02 -6.44 28.92
C ASP A 184 -3.28 -5.76 28.37
N ILE A 185 -4.02 -6.43 27.49
CA ILE A 185 -5.27 -5.88 26.93
C ILE A 185 -6.35 -5.94 28.03
N ASP A 186 -6.78 -4.76 28.51
CA ASP A 186 -7.88 -4.66 29.46
C ASP A 186 -9.21 -4.72 28.70
N ILE A 187 -9.89 -5.86 28.80
CA ILE A 187 -11.08 -6.17 28.03
C ILE A 187 -12.24 -6.55 28.94
N GLU A 188 -13.44 -6.16 28.55
CA GLU A 188 -14.66 -6.63 29.18
C GLU A 188 -15.52 -7.35 28.14
N PHE A 189 -15.87 -8.59 28.42
CA PHE A 189 -16.79 -9.40 27.65
C PHE A 189 -18.22 -9.16 28.11
N PHE A 190 -19.16 -9.08 27.17
CA PHE A 190 -20.58 -8.89 27.39
C PHE A 190 -21.36 -9.98 26.66
N GLU A 191 -22.25 -10.67 27.36
CA GLU A 191 -23.20 -11.62 26.80
C GLU A 191 -24.61 -11.24 27.22
N ALA A 192 -25.51 -11.03 26.26
CA ALA A 192 -26.90 -10.69 26.55
C ALA A 192 -27.61 -11.82 27.25
N VAL A 193 -28.35 -11.53 28.32
CA VAL A 193 -29.13 -12.49 29.10
C VAL A 193 -30.58 -12.06 29.22
N ALA A 194 -31.47 -13.05 29.39
CA ALA A 194 -32.91 -12.80 29.48
C ALA A 194 -33.29 -12.00 30.75
N GLU A 195 -32.57 -12.23 31.84
CA GLU A 195 -32.83 -11.58 33.11
C GLU A 195 -31.53 -11.45 33.93
N ARG A 196 -31.54 -10.50 34.86
CA ARG A 196 -30.45 -10.30 35.82
C ARG A 196 -30.42 -11.41 36.83
N LYS A 197 -29.25 -11.97 37.13
CA LYS A 197 -29.01 -12.90 38.24
C LYS A 197 -28.17 -12.21 39.33
N GLU A 198 -27.83 -12.96 40.38
CA GLU A 198 -26.90 -12.48 41.40
C GLU A 198 -25.46 -12.40 40.84
N ASP A 199 -24.78 -11.34 41.17
CA ASP A 199 -23.37 -11.19 40.82
C ASP A 199 -22.51 -12.28 41.48
N SER A 200 -21.58 -12.86 40.74
CA SER A 200 -20.54 -13.73 41.30
C SER A 200 -19.18 -13.02 41.33
N GLU A 201 -18.12 -13.73 41.74
CA GLU A 201 -16.76 -13.22 41.66
C GLU A 201 -16.32 -12.98 40.20
N LEU A 202 -16.77 -13.87 39.29
CA LEU A 202 -16.39 -13.83 37.87
C LEU A 202 -17.36 -13.02 37.00
N ILE A 203 -18.66 -13.11 37.28
CA ILE A 203 -19.70 -12.49 36.44
C ILE A 203 -20.39 -11.34 37.19
N LYS A 204 -20.50 -10.21 36.51
CA LYS A 204 -21.32 -9.06 36.93
C LYS A 204 -22.44 -8.83 35.94
N PHE A 205 -23.59 -8.35 36.45
CA PHE A 205 -24.73 -8.07 35.58
C PHE A 205 -24.91 -6.57 35.40
N LYS A 206 -24.86 -6.09 34.12
CA LYS A 206 -25.04 -4.69 33.73
C LYS A 206 -26.23 -4.55 32.81
N GLU A 207 -27.00 -3.50 32.99
CA GLU A 207 -28.02 -3.09 32.02
C GLU A 207 -27.44 -1.94 31.18
N LEU A 208 -27.37 -2.16 29.88
CA LEU A 208 -26.96 -1.11 28.95
C LEU A 208 -28.19 -0.46 28.32
N PRO A 209 -28.23 0.89 28.26
CA PRO A 209 -29.33 1.59 27.63
C PRO A 209 -29.35 1.36 26.12
N GLU A 210 -30.48 1.69 25.50
CA GLU A 210 -30.57 1.74 24.04
C GLU A 210 -29.58 2.74 23.47
N VAL A 211 -28.91 2.35 22.39
CA VAL A 211 -28.15 3.25 21.52
C VAL A 211 -28.96 3.44 20.23
N PRO A 212 -29.60 4.63 20.04
CA PRO A 212 -30.48 4.85 18.90
C PRO A 212 -29.79 4.66 17.56
N VAL A 213 -28.48 5.03 17.47
CA VAL A 213 -27.68 4.89 16.26
C VAL A 213 -26.26 4.51 16.61
N ALA A 214 -25.77 3.44 16.01
CA ALA A 214 -24.36 3.09 15.95
C ALA A 214 -23.94 3.01 14.49
N LEU A 215 -22.72 3.47 14.19
CA LEU A 215 -22.06 3.16 12.93
C LEU A 215 -21.44 1.77 13.05
N CYS A 216 -21.66 0.93 12.06
CA CYS A 216 -21.17 -0.43 12.04
C CYS A 216 -20.37 -0.71 10.78
N VAL A 217 -19.33 -1.53 10.90
CA VAL A 217 -18.54 -2.04 9.79
C VAL A 217 -18.13 -3.48 10.08
N ASN A 218 -18.10 -4.34 9.07
CA ASN A 218 -17.60 -5.70 9.19
C ASN A 218 -16.11 -5.73 8.84
N HIS A 219 -15.29 -6.13 9.82
CA HIS A 219 -13.88 -6.45 9.62
C HIS A 219 -13.75 -7.93 9.27
N TYR A 220 -13.00 -8.24 8.21
CA TYR A 220 -12.69 -9.61 7.80
C TYR A 220 -11.20 -9.87 7.96
N GLY A 221 -10.85 -11.06 8.45
CA GLY A 221 -9.47 -11.50 8.60
C GLY A 221 -8.90 -11.36 10.00
N ALA A 222 -7.58 -11.28 10.07
CA ALA A 222 -6.82 -11.30 11.32
C ALA A 222 -7.05 -10.04 12.18
N TYR A 223 -7.10 -10.20 13.49
CA TYR A 223 -7.32 -9.09 14.45
C TYR A 223 -6.20 -8.05 14.43
N GLU A 224 -5.00 -8.42 13.99
CA GLU A 224 -3.86 -7.49 13.81
C GLU A 224 -4.15 -6.36 12.83
N HIS A 225 -5.09 -6.58 11.87
CA HIS A 225 -5.53 -5.58 10.89
C HIS A 225 -6.80 -4.82 11.30
N MET A 226 -7.40 -5.17 12.43
CA MET A 226 -8.60 -4.49 12.93
C MET A 226 -8.39 -2.98 13.19
N PRO A 227 -7.21 -2.52 13.69
CA PRO A 227 -6.95 -1.09 13.86
C PRO A 227 -7.12 -0.26 12.59
N GLU A 228 -6.83 -0.83 11.40
CA GLU A 228 -7.03 -0.16 10.12
C GLU A 228 -8.53 0.09 9.86
N THR A 229 -9.36 -0.96 9.97
CA THR A 229 -10.83 -0.86 9.80
C THR A 229 -11.45 0.07 10.84
N PHE A 230 -10.94 0.05 12.06
CA PHE A 230 -11.39 0.93 13.14
C PHE A 230 -11.08 2.40 12.85
N ALA A 231 -9.85 2.71 12.38
CA ALA A 231 -9.47 4.07 12.00
C ALA A 231 -10.33 4.60 10.84
N GLU A 232 -10.66 3.74 9.87
CA GLU A 232 -11.55 4.06 8.75
C GLU A 232 -12.98 4.41 9.23
N LEU A 233 -13.53 3.65 10.21
CA LEU A 233 -14.84 3.92 10.79
C LEU A 233 -14.86 5.26 11.54
N PHE A 234 -13.80 5.59 12.28
CA PHE A 234 -13.67 6.89 12.97
C PHE A 234 -13.57 8.05 11.97
N ALA A 235 -12.74 7.92 10.93
CA ALA A 235 -12.64 8.93 9.89
C ALA A 235 -13.98 9.17 9.17
N TYR A 236 -14.76 8.09 8.95
CA TYR A 236 -16.11 8.21 8.42
C TYR A 236 -17.03 8.98 9.37
N ALA A 237 -16.97 8.70 10.67
CA ALA A 237 -17.76 9.40 11.68
C ALA A 237 -17.44 10.90 11.69
N GLU A 238 -16.16 11.26 11.71
CA GLU A 238 -15.70 12.65 11.71
C GLU A 238 -16.11 13.39 10.43
N THR A 239 -15.88 12.80 9.26
CA THR A 239 -16.23 13.41 7.95
C THR A 239 -17.72 13.67 7.80
N ASN A 240 -18.57 12.84 8.42
CA ASN A 240 -20.02 12.96 8.34
C ASN A 240 -20.64 13.70 9.53
N GLY A 241 -19.84 14.30 10.40
CA GLY A 241 -20.30 15.12 11.53
C GLY A 241 -20.99 14.32 12.63
N TYR A 242 -20.54 13.09 12.91
CA TYR A 242 -21.03 12.30 14.04
C TYR A 242 -20.13 12.47 15.25
N GLU A 243 -20.73 12.60 16.43
CA GLU A 243 -20.01 12.57 17.70
C GLU A 243 -20.07 11.15 18.29
N VAL A 244 -18.91 10.60 18.61
CA VAL A 244 -18.81 9.30 19.29
C VAL A 244 -19.18 9.49 20.77
N ILE A 245 -20.13 8.70 21.27
CA ILE A 245 -20.70 8.86 22.61
C ILE A 245 -20.31 7.76 23.61
N ASP A 246 -19.74 6.65 23.10
CA ASP A 246 -19.30 5.53 23.94
C ASP A 246 -18.19 4.75 23.22
N ARG A 247 -17.56 3.83 23.94
CA ARG A 247 -16.53 2.93 23.42
C ARG A 247 -17.11 2.02 22.33
N ALA A 248 -16.27 1.65 21.37
CA ALA A 248 -16.65 0.69 20.35
C ALA A 248 -16.89 -0.69 20.94
N ARG A 249 -17.84 -1.43 20.37
CA ARG A 249 -18.17 -2.81 20.69
C ARG A 249 -17.65 -3.70 19.55
N PHE A 250 -16.95 -4.76 19.88
CA PHE A 250 -16.40 -5.71 18.93
C PHE A 250 -17.20 -7.03 19.03
N CYS A 251 -18.12 -7.26 18.10
CA CYS A 251 -18.93 -8.47 18.02
C CYS A 251 -18.17 -9.50 17.18
N HIS A 252 -17.58 -10.50 17.82
CA HIS A 252 -16.86 -11.58 17.14
C HIS A 252 -17.87 -12.61 16.60
N ILE A 253 -18.27 -12.49 15.35
CA ILE A 253 -19.32 -13.32 14.72
C ILE A 253 -18.73 -14.64 14.22
N ASP A 254 -17.64 -14.55 13.47
CA ASP A 254 -16.89 -15.70 12.97
C ASP A 254 -15.45 -15.68 13.48
N GLY A 255 -14.91 -16.81 13.84
CA GLY A 255 -13.59 -16.94 14.42
C GLY A 255 -13.10 -18.38 14.44
N ILE A 256 -12.08 -18.65 15.25
CA ILE A 256 -11.46 -19.99 15.38
C ILE A 256 -12.44 -21.08 15.82
N TRP A 257 -13.60 -20.71 16.37
CA TRP A 257 -14.62 -21.65 16.86
C TRP A 257 -15.55 -22.19 15.77
N ASN A 258 -15.61 -21.54 14.60
CA ASN A 258 -16.53 -21.87 13.52
C ASN A 258 -15.98 -21.70 12.10
N LYS A 259 -14.72 -21.26 11.95
CA LYS A 259 -14.06 -21.06 10.65
C LYS A 259 -12.71 -21.75 10.59
N GLU A 260 -12.36 -22.29 9.42
CA GLU A 260 -11.12 -23.02 9.20
C GLU A 260 -9.92 -22.10 8.90
N THR A 261 -10.18 -20.95 8.26
CA THR A 261 -9.14 -20.01 7.85
C THR A 261 -9.34 -18.63 8.46
N VAL A 262 -8.25 -17.92 8.72
CA VAL A 262 -8.27 -16.57 9.30
C VAL A 262 -9.00 -15.57 8.38
N ASP A 263 -8.91 -15.75 7.08
CA ASP A 263 -9.55 -14.85 6.09
C ASP A 263 -11.09 -14.89 6.16
N GLU A 264 -11.68 -15.95 6.77
CA GLU A 264 -13.11 -16.09 6.95
C GLU A 264 -13.61 -15.53 8.30
N TRP A 265 -12.70 -15.09 9.18
CA TRP A 265 -13.10 -14.47 10.44
C TRP A 265 -13.81 -13.16 10.18
N MET A 266 -14.87 -12.91 10.96
CA MET A 266 -15.65 -11.68 10.82
C MET A 266 -15.95 -11.10 12.20
N THR A 267 -15.59 -9.83 12.38
CA THR A 267 -15.93 -9.02 13.56
C THR A 267 -16.74 -7.81 13.14
N GLU A 268 -17.96 -7.67 13.62
CA GLU A 268 -18.73 -6.44 13.46
C GLU A 268 -18.27 -5.42 14.51
N ILE A 269 -17.71 -4.30 14.07
CA ILE A 269 -17.34 -3.18 14.92
C ILE A 269 -18.55 -2.24 14.99
N GLN A 270 -19.03 -1.93 16.19
CA GLN A 270 -20.18 -1.07 16.45
C GLN A 270 -19.71 0.18 17.22
N LEU A 271 -19.81 1.35 16.62
CA LEU A 271 -19.41 2.63 17.21
C LEU A 271 -20.66 3.45 17.59
N PRO A 272 -21.01 3.55 18.89
CA PRO A 272 -22.13 4.37 19.34
C PRO A 272 -21.92 5.85 19.00
N ILE A 273 -22.91 6.47 18.32
CA ILE A 273 -22.81 7.85 17.87
C ILE A 273 -24.07 8.64 18.15
N LYS A 274 -23.96 9.98 18.10
CA LYS A 274 -25.08 10.91 17.95
C LYS A 274 -24.78 11.89 16.80
N LEU A 275 -25.82 12.48 16.23
CA LEU A 275 -25.68 13.61 15.32
C LEU A 275 -25.19 14.83 16.13
N SER A 276 -24.14 15.47 15.64
CA SER A 276 -23.62 16.72 16.21
C SER A 276 -24.58 17.87 16.02
#